data_2a86229ae9e6e977375b744be00d4349
#
_entry.id   2a86229ae9e6e977375b744be00d4349
#
_cell.length_a   1.000
_cell.length_b   1.000
_cell.length_c   1.000
_cell.angle_alpha   90.00
_cell.angle_beta   90.00
_cell.angle_gamma   90.00
#
_symmetry.space_group_name_H-M   'P 1'
#
loop_
_entity.id
_entity.type
_entity.pdbx_description
1 polymer ?
#
loop_
_entity_poly.entity_id
_entity_poly.type
_entity_poly.pdbx_seq_one_letter_code
_entity_poly.pdbx_strand_id
1 'polypeptide(L)'
;MENKRPISPHLQIYNIFSKDMTSGPSFLNRITGIISAFGLIYLSAWLFCAAMGETYYDYYLWFITSWFGYLSLVGFTFAFYYHLINGMRFLIFDLGFWLTKESLFLTGVGMILFTLIASVATWGVIVYKYILV
;
A
#
# COMPACT_ATOMS: atom_id res chain seq x y z
N MET A 1 -24.81 -43.16 -9.46
CA MET A 1 -24.65 -42.20 -8.35
C MET A 1 -23.74 -41.10 -8.83
N GLU A 2 -24.30 -39.96 -9.15
CA GLU A 2 -23.55 -38.79 -9.62
C GLU A 2 -22.75 -38.19 -8.45
N ASN A 3 -21.43 -38.19 -8.58
CA ASN A 3 -20.52 -37.77 -7.52
C ASN A 3 -20.53 -36.21 -7.43
N LYS A 4 -21.50 -35.66 -6.71
CA LYS A 4 -21.66 -34.23 -6.42
C LYS A 4 -20.59 -33.75 -5.42
N ARG A 5 -19.32 -33.85 -5.78
CA ARG A 5 -18.28 -33.15 -5.01
C ARG A 5 -18.43 -31.66 -5.24
N PRO A 6 -18.42 -30.82 -4.19
CA PRO A 6 -18.43 -29.38 -4.37
C PRO A 6 -17.21 -28.97 -5.20
N ILE A 7 -17.44 -28.28 -6.30
CA ILE A 7 -16.39 -27.74 -7.15
C ILE A 7 -15.77 -26.60 -6.39
N SER A 8 -14.45 -26.63 -6.21
CA SER A 8 -13.71 -25.49 -5.64
C SER A 8 -14.00 -24.24 -6.48
N PRO A 9 -14.37 -23.11 -5.89
CA PRO A 9 -14.60 -21.89 -6.65
C PRO A 9 -13.32 -21.53 -7.41
N HIS A 10 -13.44 -21.34 -8.72
CA HIS A 10 -12.33 -20.84 -9.52
C HIS A 10 -11.87 -19.50 -8.98
N LEU A 11 -10.56 -19.28 -8.96
CA LEU A 11 -9.92 -18.02 -8.59
C LEU A 11 -10.21 -16.98 -9.67
N GLN A 12 -11.44 -16.52 -9.75
CA GLN A 12 -11.82 -15.45 -10.67
C GLN A 12 -11.51 -14.11 -9.97
N ILE A 13 -10.86 -13.21 -10.70
CA ILE A 13 -10.56 -11.85 -10.23
C ILE A 13 -11.82 -11.18 -9.67
N TYR A 14 -12.98 -11.45 -10.26
CA TYR A 14 -14.28 -11.00 -9.78
C TYR A 14 -14.61 -11.46 -8.34
N ASN A 15 -14.21 -12.67 -7.94
CA ASN A 15 -14.45 -13.20 -6.59
C ASN A 15 -13.47 -12.61 -5.56
N ILE A 16 -12.30 -12.14 -5.99
CA ILE A 16 -11.32 -11.44 -5.12
C ILE A 16 -11.87 -10.07 -4.71
N PHE A 17 -12.58 -9.40 -5.61
CA PHE A 17 -13.15 -8.07 -5.39
C PHE A 17 -14.65 -8.10 -5.05
N SER A 18 -15.29 -9.29 -5.04
CA SER A 18 -16.72 -9.40 -4.73
C SER A 18 -16.98 -9.16 -3.25
N LYS A 19 -18.04 -8.43 -3.00
CA LYS A 19 -18.88 -8.17 -1.81
C LYS A 19 -18.32 -8.36 -0.38
N ASP A 20 -17.31 -9.19 -0.18
CA ASP A 20 -16.72 -9.43 1.13
C ASP A 20 -15.43 -8.62 1.26
N MET A 21 -15.49 -7.55 2.06
CA MET A 21 -14.35 -6.68 2.41
C MET A 21 -13.22 -7.40 3.18
N THR A 22 -13.09 -8.71 2.98
CA THR A 22 -12.06 -9.56 3.58
C THR A 22 -11.04 -10.05 2.55
N SER A 23 -11.49 -10.60 1.42
CA SER A 23 -10.60 -11.22 0.42
C SER A 23 -9.81 -10.18 -0.38
N GLY A 24 -10.45 -9.11 -0.85
CA GLY A 24 -9.82 -8.04 -1.60
C GLY A 24 -8.73 -7.30 -0.81
N PRO A 25 -9.04 -6.78 0.39
CA PRO A 25 -8.04 -6.15 1.25
C PRO A 25 -6.89 -7.07 1.63
N SER A 26 -7.12 -8.38 1.83
CA SER A 26 -6.06 -9.35 2.12
C SER A 26 -5.11 -9.53 0.94
N PHE A 27 -5.64 -9.62 -0.28
CA PHE A 27 -4.84 -9.72 -1.50
C PHE A 27 -4.01 -8.45 -1.74
N LEU A 28 -4.65 -7.28 -1.65
CA LEU A 28 -3.97 -5.99 -1.80
C LEU A 28 -2.91 -5.76 -0.72
N ASN A 29 -3.13 -6.25 0.50
CA ASN A 29 -2.13 -6.15 1.56
C ASN A 29 -0.82 -6.87 1.20
N ARG A 30 -0.91 -8.03 0.55
CA ARG A 30 0.28 -8.76 0.09
C ARG A 30 1.01 -8.00 -1.02
N ILE A 31 0.27 -7.48 -2.01
CA ILE A 31 0.87 -6.69 -3.10
C ILE A 31 1.51 -5.43 -2.56
N THR A 32 0.82 -4.67 -1.71
CA THR A 32 1.36 -3.45 -1.13
C THR A 32 2.56 -3.72 -0.21
N GLY A 33 2.62 -4.88 0.45
CA GLY A 33 3.79 -5.33 1.20
C GLY A 33 5.02 -5.52 0.31
N ILE A 34 4.85 -6.16 -0.84
CA ILE A 34 5.92 -6.33 -1.84
C ILE A 34 6.37 -4.95 -2.37
N ILE A 35 5.44 -4.08 -2.75
CA ILE A 35 5.75 -2.72 -3.22
C ILE A 35 6.49 -1.93 -2.12
N SER A 36 6.05 -2.03 -0.87
CA SER A 36 6.73 -1.37 0.26
C SER A 36 8.14 -1.88 0.49
N ALA A 37 8.41 -3.17 0.27
CA ALA A 37 9.75 -3.73 0.32
C ALA A 37 10.67 -3.10 -0.75
N PHE A 38 10.17 -2.90 -1.99
CA PHE A 38 10.90 -2.13 -2.99
C PHE A 38 11.11 -0.67 -2.58
N GLY A 39 10.13 -0.04 -1.91
CA GLY A 39 10.28 1.30 -1.34
C GLY A 39 11.42 1.39 -0.32
N LEU A 40 11.64 0.36 0.48
CA LEU A 40 12.79 0.29 1.40
C LEU A 40 14.12 0.21 0.66
N ILE A 41 14.18 -0.41 -0.53
CA ILE A 41 15.38 -0.40 -1.38
C ILE A 41 15.69 1.03 -1.83
N TYR A 42 14.67 1.79 -2.25
CA TYR A 42 14.85 3.21 -2.62
C TYR A 42 15.38 4.03 -1.44
N LEU A 43 14.83 3.84 -0.25
CA LEU A 43 15.30 4.53 0.96
C LEU A 43 16.74 4.14 1.30
N SER A 44 17.08 2.85 1.19
CA SER A 44 18.43 2.35 1.44
C SER A 44 19.43 2.92 0.41
N ALA A 45 19.04 2.98 -0.86
CA ALA A 45 19.85 3.58 -1.91
C ALA A 45 20.08 5.09 -1.67
N TRP A 46 19.05 5.80 -1.21
CA TRP A 46 19.18 7.21 -0.81
C TRP A 46 20.22 7.40 0.29
N LEU A 47 20.09 6.63 1.39
CA LEU A 47 21.03 6.71 2.51
C LEU A 47 22.45 6.33 2.09
N PHE A 48 22.59 5.30 1.25
CA PHE A 48 23.89 4.87 0.72
C PHE A 48 24.52 5.98 -0.13
N CYS A 49 23.79 6.56 -1.08
CA CYS A 49 24.29 7.64 -1.91
C CYS A 49 24.66 8.88 -1.09
N ALA A 50 23.86 9.21 -0.07
CA ALA A 50 24.17 10.33 0.84
C ALA A 50 25.45 10.07 1.65
N ALA A 51 25.73 8.84 2.05
CA ALA A 51 26.95 8.47 2.76
C ALA A 51 28.19 8.44 1.86
N MET A 52 28.03 8.15 0.56
CA MET A 52 29.13 8.09 -0.42
C MET A 52 29.59 9.47 -0.90
N GLY A 53 28.86 10.53 -0.62
CA GLY A 53 29.21 11.91 -0.93
C GLY A 53 28.38 12.55 -2.05
N GLU A 54 28.65 13.84 -2.29
CA GLU A 54 27.84 14.73 -3.12
C GLU A 54 27.59 14.19 -4.53
N THR A 55 28.62 13.67 -5.20
CA THR A 55 28.50 13.16 -6.58
C THR A 55 27.48 12.02 -6.68
N TYR A 56 27.51 11.07 -5.74
CA TYR A 56 26.55 9.94 -5.73
C TYR A 56 25.15 10.39 -5.35
N TYR A 57 25.07 11.36 -4.44
CA TYR A 57 23.80 11.95 -4.04
C TYR A 57 23.11 12.67 -5.21
N ASP A 58 23.87 13.39 -6.03
CA ASP A 58 23.36 14.07 -7.22
C ASP A 58 22.83 13.08 -8.27
N TYR A 59 23.51 11.94 -8.49
CA TYR A 59 22.97 10.88 -9.36
C TYR A 59 21.67 10.32 -8.84
N TYR A 60 21.56 10.10 -7.52
CA TYR A 60 20.32 9.65 -6.92
C TYR A 60 19.21 10.68 -7.09
N LEU A 61 19.48 11.96 -6.84
CA LEU A 61 18.52 13.04 -7.02
C LEU A 61 18.05 13.13 -8.47
N TRP A 62 18.95 13.07 -9.42
CA TRP A 62 18.61 13.07 -10.85
C TRP A 62 17.62 11.93 -11.20
N PHE A 63 17.87 10.74 -10.68
CA PHE A 63 16.99 9.59 -10.89
C PHE A 63 15.63 9.79 -10.23
N ILE A 64 15.61 10.14 -8.94
CA ILE A 64 14.37 10.21 -8.15
C ILE A 64 13.48 11.40 -8.51
N THR A 65 14.06 12.48 -9.03
CA THR A 65 13.31 13.64 -9.54
C THR A 65 12.85 13.48 -10.98
N SER A 66 13.19 12.36 -11.64
CA SER A 66 12.64 12.03 -12.94
C SER A 66 11.14 11.72 -12.84
N TRP A 67 10.43 11.77 -13.95
CA TRP A 67 9.01 11.41 -14.00
C TRP A 67 8.73 10.00 -13.43
N PHE A 68 9.59 9.05 -13.76
CA PHE A 68 9.50 7.68 -13.23
C PHE A 68 9.74 7.65 -11.70
N GLY A 69 10.71 8.42 -11.20
CA GLY A 69 10.99 8.55 -9.78
C GLY A 69 9.79 9.11 -9.01
N TYR A 70 9.20 10.20 -9.48
CA TYR A 70 7.99 10.76 -8.86
C TYR A 70 6.82 9.77 -8.86
N LEU A 71 6.54 9.11 -9.98
CA LEU A 71 5.47 8.12 -10.07
C LEU A 71 5.68 6.97 -9.08
N SER A 72 6.91 6.47 -8.98
CA SER A 72 7.24 5.39 -8.04
C SER A 72 7.12 5.84 -6.58
N LEU A 73 7.54 7.07 -6.23
CA LEU A 73 7.38 7.62 -4.88
C LEU A 73 5.90 7.77 -4.49
N VAL A 74 5.04 8.23 -5.41
CA VAL A 74 3.59 8.29 -5.17
C VAL A 74 3.03 6.89 -4.91
N GLY A 75 3.42 5.92 -5.76
CA GLY A 75 3.00 4.53 -5.61
C GLY A 75 3.46 3.90 -4.29
N PHE A 76 4.72 4.14 -3.88
CA PHE A 76 5.26 3.68 -2.60
C PHE A 76 4.55 4.32 -1.42
N THR A 77 4.24 5.62 -1.48
CA THR A 77 3.52 6.32 -0.41
C THR A 77 2.15 5.70 -0.19
N PHE A 78 1.40 5.48 -1.28
CA PHE A 78 0.10 4.82 -1.21
C PHE A 78 0.21 3.39 -0.67
N ALA A 79 1.14 2.60 -1.21
CA ALA A 79 1.36 1.21 -0.78
C ALA A 79 1.75 1.13 0.69
N PHE A 80 2.60 2.03 1.16
CA PHE A 80 3.02 2.09 2.56
C PHE A 80 1.84 2.37 3.50
N TYR A 81 1.04 3.40 3.24
CA TYR A 81 -0.11 3.70 4.09
C TYR A 81 -1.15 2.57 4.06
N TYR A 82 -1.45 2.05 2.87
CA TYR A 82 -2.38 0.94 2.75
C TYR A 82 -1.90 -0.28 3.55
N HIS A 83 -0.65 -0.69 3.36
CA HIS A 83 -0.07 -1.85 4.03
C HIS A 83 -0.06 -1.66 5.55
N LEU A 84 0.33 -0.49 6.02
CA LEU A 84 0.38 -0.16 7.44
C LEU A 84 -1.01 -0.23 8.09
N ILE A 85 -1.99 0.49 7.53
CA ILE A 85 -3.33 0.59 8.12
C ILE A 85 -4.07 -0.76 8.06
N ASN A 86 -3.97 -1.45 6.93
CA ASN A 86 -4.60 -2.76 6.80
C ASN A 86 -3.89 -3.83 7.64
N GLY A 87 -2.57 -3.75 7.80
CA GLY A 87 -1.81 -4.59 8.72
C GLY A 87 -2.27 -4.40 10.17
N MET A 88 -2.44 -3.15 10.63
CA MET A 88 -3.00 -2.86 11.96
C MET A 88 -4.42 -3.43 12.11
N ARG A 89 -5.25 -3.31 11.07
CA ARG A 89 -6.59 -3.90 11.05
C ARG A 89 -6.56 -5.42 11.25
N PHE A 90 -5.66 -6.13 10.58
CA PHE A 90 -5.51 -7.58 10.77
C PHE A 90 -5.05 -7.93 12.17
N LEU A 91 -4.14 -7.18 12.78
CA LEU A 91 -3.75 -7.39 14.17
C LEU A 91 -4.94 -7.27 15.13
N ILE A 92 -5.86 -6.32 14.88
CA ILE A 92 -7.07 -6.15 15.68
C ILE A 92 -8.02 -7.35 15.49
N PHE A 93 -8.11 -7.90 14.27
CA PHE A 93 -8.88 -9.13 14.01
C PHE A 93 -8.30 -10.35 14.72
N ASP A 94 -6.98 -10.47 14.75
CA ASP A 94 -6.28 -11.56 15.45
C ASP A 94 -6.52 -11.49 16.98
N LEU A 95 -6.78 -10.31 17.52
CA LEU A 95 -7.22 -10.12 18.91
C LEU A 95 -8.70 -10.46 19.14
N GLY A 96 -9.45 -10.83 18.10
CA GLY A 96 -10.85 -11.21 18.19
C GLY A 96 -11.85 -10.04 18.13
N PHE A 97 -11.37 -8.81 17.83
CA PHE A 97 -12.25 -7.64 17.70
C PHE A 97 -12.73 -7.43 16.25
N TRP A 98 -13.87 -6.77 16.10
CA TRP A 98 -14.44 -6.32 14.82
C TRP A 98 -14.73 -7.44 13.80
N LEU A 99 -15.08 -8.63 14.26
CA LEU A 99 -15.34 -9.80 13.41
C LEU A 99 -16.77 -9.86 12.84
N THR A 100 -17.62 -8.87 13.15
CA THR A 100 -18.97 -8.80 12.56
C THR A 100 -18.90 -8.28 11.11
N LYS A 101 -19.85 -8.70 10.26
CA LYS A 101 -19.91 -8.26 8.85
C LYS A 101 -19.93 -6.72 8.70
N GLU A 102 -20.68 -6.06 9.59
CA GLU A 102 -20.77 -4.61 9.62
C GLU A 102 -19.42 -3.95 9.97
N SER A 103 -18.75 -4.44 11.01
CA SER A 103 -17.43 -3.95 11.40
C SER A 103 -16.38 -4.20 10.33
N LEU A 104 -16.41 -5.35 9.67
CA LEU A 104 -15.52 -5.68 8.56
C LEU A 104 -15.69 -4.70 7.39
N PHE A 105 -16.93 -4.34 7.07
CA PHE A 105 -17.22 -3.37 6.02
C PHE A 105 -16.79 -1.96 6.41
N LEU A 106 -17.20 -1.47 7.58
CA LEU A 106 -16.88 -0.12 8.06
C LEU A 106 -15.38 0.12 8.22
N THR A 107 -14.68 -0.83 8.83
CA THR A 107 -13.22 -0.75 8.98
C THR A 107 -12.50 -0.83 7.65
N GLY A 108 -13.01 -1.60 6.68
CA GLY A 108 -12.47 -1.70 5.33
C GLY A 108 -12.62 -0.38 4.57
N VAL A 109 -13.79 0.24 4.61
CA VAL A 109 -14.02 1.58 4.00
C VAL A 109 -13.17 2.64 4.69
N GLY A 110 -13.16 2.66 6.02
CA GLY A 110 -12.36 3.61 6.81
C GLY A 110 -10.87 3.53 6.49
N MET A 111 -10.34 2.32 6.34
CA MET A 111 -8.95 2.07 5.93
C MET A 111 -8.65 2.69 4.55
N ILE A 112 -9.51 2.47 3.54
CA ILE A 112 -9.32 3.01 2.20
C ILE A 112 -9.34 4.55 2.24
N LEU A 113 -10.33 5.13 2.90
CA LEU A 113 -10.46 6.59 3.04
C LEU A 113 -9.23 7.19 3.75
N PHE A 114 -8.79 6.58 4.84
CA PHE A 114 -7.60 7.06 5.57
C PHE A 114 -6.35 6.98 4.69
N THR A 115 -6.15 5.89 3.97
CA THR A 115 -5.02 5.72 3.03
C THR A 115 -4.99 6.82 1.98
N LEU A 116 -6.15 7.12 1.36
CA LEU A 116 -6.26 8.18 0.36
C LEU A 116 -5.97 9.56 0.97
N ILE A 117 -6.59 9.88 2.10
CA ILE A 117 -6.39 11.18 2.77
C ILE A 117 -4.93 11.35 3.18
N ALA A 118 -4.32 10.34 3.80
CA ALA A 118 -2.93 10.40 4.23
C ALA A 118 -1.96 10.57 3.05
N SER A 119 -2.19 9.85 1.95
CA SER A 119 -1.39 9.96 0.73
C SER A 119 -1.51 11.34 0.10
N VAL A 120 -2.73 11.85 -0.07
CA VAL A 120 -2.99 13.19 -0.63
C VAL A 120 -2.42 14.28 0.27
N ALA A 121 -2.58 14.18 1.59
CA ALA A 121 -2.03 15.14 2.54
C ALA A 121 -0.49 15.18 2.48
N THR A 122 0.16 14.01 2.44
CA THR A 122 1.63 13.93 2.32
C THR A 122 2.12 14.64 1.06
N TRP A 123 1.55 14.32 -0.10
CA TRP A 123 1.94 14.94 -1.36
C TRP A 123 1.52 16.40 -1.45
N GLY A 124 0.39 16.78 -0.87
CA GLY A 124 -0.05 18.17 -0.76
C GLY A 124 0.96 19.03 0.01
N VAL A 125 1.47 18.54 1.13
CA VAL A 125 2.52 19.23 1.91
C VAL A 125 3.83 19.33 1.13
N ILE A 126 4.24 18.24 0.44
CA ILE A 126 5.47 18.23 -0.38
C ILE A 126 5.34 19.25 -1.51
N VAL A 127 4.25 19.23 -2.27
CA VAL A 127 4.02 20.15 -3.38
C VAL A 127 3.98 21.60 -2.89
N TYR A 128 3.25 21.87 -1.80
CA TYR A 128 3.17 23.21 -1.22
C TYR A 128 4.56 23.73 -0.82
N LYS A 129 5.32 22.93 -0.07
CA LYS A 129 6.59 23.39 0.53
C LYS A 129 7.75 23.47 -0.47
N TYR A 130 7.82 22.59 -1.46
CA TYR A 130 9.00 22.44 -2.32
C TYR A 130 8.79 22.84 -3.79
N ILE A 131 7.53 23.07 -4.20
CA ILE A 131 7.21 23.43 -5.58
C ILE A 131 6.57 24.82 -5.67
N LEU A 132 5.76 25.22 -4.67
CA LEU A 132 5.01 26.49 -4.68
C LEU A 132 5.62 27.56 -3.77
N VAL A 133 6.49 27.21 -2.84
CA VAL A 133 7.25 28.11 -1.95
C VAL A 133 8.74 28.00 -2.26
#